data_d624b50d9953c4b1fe7121261bcb04e8
#
_entry.id   d624b50d9953c4b1fe7121261bcb04e8
#
_cell.length_a   1.000
_cell.length_b   1.000
_cell.length_c   1.000
_cell.angle_alpha   90.00
_cell.angle_beta   90.00
_cell.angle_gamma   90.00
#
_symmetry.space_group_name_H-M   'P 1'
#
loop_
_entity.id
_entity.type
_entity.pdbx_description
1 polymer ?
#
loop_
_entity_poly.entity_id
_entity_poly.type
_entity_poly.pdbx_seq_one_letter_code
_entity_poly.pdbx_strand_id
1 'polypeptide(L)'
;MSLTRNLDIASAGGDAAQFLLRPLEISDASSLAAAYRRNREHLAPWEPARDDEFFSTAGQTAVLKGKLDLYEQGTEVPWFLTAGQKILGMITLSGIVRGPFLNANLGYWVDELCTGKGVASGAVAAVVSMAADELGLHRIQAATLAHNAASQAVLKRSGFERIGVAPSYLQIAGEWQDHVLFQRILF
;
A
#
# COMPACT_ATOMS: atom_id res chain seq x y z
N MET A 1 14.53 8.36 13.43
CA MET A 1 14.17 7.64 12.20
C MET A 1 13.13 8.44 11.44
N SER A 2 13.37 8.75 10.16
CA SER A 2 12.37 9.45 9.33
C SER A 2 11.70 8.48 8.39
N LEU A 3 10.41 8.23 8.61
CA LEU A 3 9.58 7.42 7.73
C LEU A 3 8.97 8.22 6.56
N THR A 4 9.55 9.39 6.27
CA THR A 4 9.13 10.25 5.17
C THR A 4 10.19 10.20 4.06
N ARG A 5 9.76 10.08 2.79
CA ARG A 5 10.62 10.06 1.61
C ARG A 5 10.03 10.90 0.48
N ASN A 6 10.86 11.71 -0.13
CA ASN A 6 10.54 12.33 -1.41
C ASN A 6 10.78 11.31 -2.53
N LEU A 7 9.87 11.24 -3.47
CA LEU A 7 9.94 10.36 -4.62
C LEU A 7 9.93 11.19 -5.89
N ASP A 8 11.07 11.24 -6.57
CA ASP A 8 11.20 11.87 -7.88
C ASP A 8 10.90 10.79 -8.94
N ILE A 9 9.70 10.81 -9.48
CA ILE A 9 9.27 9.82 -10.47
C ILE A 9 9.22 10.49 -11.83
N ALA A 10 10.11 10.06 -12.71
CA ALA A 10 10.12 10.56 -14.08
C ALA A 10 8.79 10.22 -14.78
N SER A 11 8.07 11.25 -15.21
CA SER A 11 6.89 11.06 -16.06
C SER A 11 7.35 10.84 -17.51
N ALA A 12 6.55 10.10 -18.28
CA ALA A 12 6.82 9.88 -19.71
C ALA A 12 6.86 11.17 -20.55
N GLY A 13 6.55 12.32 -19.96
CA GLY A 13 6.55 13.65 -20.58
C GLY A 13 7.69 14.58 -20.16
N GLY A 14 8.68 14.10 -19.40
CA GLY A 14 9.90 14.88 -19.08
C GLY A 14 9.87 15.73 -17.82
N ASP A 15 8.71 16.05 -17.26
CA ASP A 15 8.62 16.73 -15.96
C ASP A 15 8.61 15.69 -14.83
N ALA A 16 9.59 15.78 -13.92
CA ALA A 16 9.61 14.97 -12.71
C ALA A 16 8.46 15.39 -11.79
N ALA A 17 7.46 14.53 -11.63
CA ALA A 17 6.43 14.77 -10.64
C ALA A 17 6.98 14.40 -9.26
N GLN A 18 6.94 15.35 -8.34
CA GLN A 18 7.35 15.14 -6.95
C GLN A 18 6.20 14.55 -6.15
N PHE A 19 6.44 13.39 -5.59
CA PHE A 19 5.54 12.75 -4.64
C PHE A 19 6.21 12.69 -3.27
N LEU A 20 5.38 12.76 -2.24
CA LEU A 20 5.82 12.57 -0.87
C LEU A 20 5.19 11.29 -0.32
N LEU A 21 6.02 10.38 0.16
CA LEU A 21 5.61 9.25 0.97
C LEU A 21 5.81 9.64 2.44
N ARG A 22 4.72 9.70 3.21
CA ARG A 22 4.74 10.11 4.61
C ARG A 22 3.80 9.27 5.47
N PRO A 23 4.07 9.13 6.77
CA PRO A 23 3.10 8.57 7.71
C PRO A 23 1.76 9.28 7.62
N LEU A 24 0.69 8.56 7.93
CA LEU A 24 -0.65 9.14 7.97
C LEU A 24 -0.89 9.92 9.26
N GLU A 25 -1.85 10.84 9.20
CA GLU A 25 -2.34 11.61 10.33
C GLU A 25 -3.86 11.55 10.39
N ILE A 26 -4.44 11.73 11.58
CA ILE A 26 -5.91 11.71 11.74
C ILE A 26 -6.59 12.82 10.94
N SER A 27 -5.91 13.95 10.74
CA SER A 27 -6.36 15.09 9.94
C SER A 27 -6.53 14.77 8.45
N ASP A 28 -5.96 13.67 7.97
CA ASP A 28 -6.06 13.22 6.58
C ASP A 28 -7.44 12.62 6.21
N ALA A 29 -8.33 12.37 7.17
CA ALA A 29 -9.58 11.64 6.95
C ALA A 29 -10.43 12.21 5.79
N SER A 30 -10.56 13.53 5.70
CA SER A 30 -11.31 14.18 4.62
C SER A 30 -10.65 13.98 3.25
N SER A 31 -9.33 14.12 3.16
CA SER A 31 -8.56 13.92 1.94
C SER A 31 -8.57 12.46 1.50
N LEU A 32 -8.53 11.52 2.46
CA LEU A 32 -8.62 10.09 2.20
C LEU A 32 -10.01 9.70 1.70
N ALA A 33 -11.07 10.20 2.32
CA ALA A 33 -12.44 9.99 1.85
C ALA A 33 -12.64 10.50 0.41
N ALA A 34 -12.07 11.68 0.10
CA ALA A 34 -12.10 12.22 -1.26
C ALA A 34 -11.32 11.34 -2.25
N ALA A 35 -10.17 10.78 -1.83
CA ALA A 35 -9.39 9.87 -2.65
C ALA A 35 -10.14 8.56 -2.93
N TYR A 36 -10.76 7.93 -1.93
CA TYR A 36 -11.54 6.71 -2.10
C TYR A 36 -12.80 6.95 -2.97
N ARG A 37 -13.52 8.06 -2.79
CA ARG A 37 -14.65 8.39 -3.68
C ARG A 37 -14.24 8.54 -5.14
N ARG A 38 -13.12 9.21 -5.39
CA ARG A 38 -12.59 9.41 -6.75
C ARG A 38 -12.16 8.11 -7.42
N ASN A 39 -11.67 7.16 -6.63
CA ASN A 39 -11.15 5.88 -7.12
C ASN A 39 -12.11 4.71 -6.85
N ARG A 40 -13.38 4.95 -6.50
CA ARG A 40 -14.32 3.91 -6.08
C ARG A 40 -14.45 2.78 -7.11
N GLU A 41 -14.66 3.14 -8.37
CA GLU A 41 -14.80 2.16 -9.46
C GLU A 41 -13.46 1.47 -9.78
N HIS A 42 -12.37 2.25 -9.79
CA HIS A 42 -11.02 1.74 -10.03
C HIS A 42 -10.58 0.71 -8.99
N LEU A 43 -10.91 0.92 -7.72
CA LEU A 43 -10.47 0.05 -6.62
C LEU A 43 -11.42 -1.11 -6.33
N ALA A 44 -12.69 -1.00 -6.69
CA ALA A 44 -13.72 -2.01 -6.36
C ALA A 44 -13.35 -3.45 -6.74
N PRO A 45 -12.70 -3.75 -7.89
CA PRO A 45 -12.30 -5.13 -8.23
C PRO A 45 -11.15 -5.68 -7.37
N TRP A 46 -10.43 -4.83 -6.64
CA TRP A 46 -9.17 -5.16 -5.97
C TRP A 46 -9.24 -5.14 -4.45
N GLU A 47 -10.34 -4.62 -3.89
CA GLU A 47 -10.53 -4.44 -2.45
C GLU A 47 -11.76 -5.23 -1.94
N PRO A 48 -11.86 -5.44 -0.62
CA PRO A 48 -13.10 -5.93 -0.01
C PRO A 48 -14.29 -5.03 -0.36
N ALA A 49 -15.48 -5.62 -0.45
CA ALA A 49 -16.72 -4.84 -0.63
C ALA A 49 -16.88 -3.83 0.51
N ARG A 50 -17.22 -2.59 0.17
CA ARG A 50 -17.36 -1.47 1.10
C ARG A 50 -18.75 -0.88 1.03
N ASP A 51 -19.32 -0.55 2.19
CA ASP A 51 -20.54 0.22 2.29
C ASP A 51 -20.30 1.72 2.02
N ASP A 52 -21.37 2.50 1.94
CA ASP A 52 -21.26 3.93 1.65
C ASP A 52 -20.62 4.71 2.82
N GLU A 53 -20.75 4.24 4.06
CA GLU A 53 -20.12 4.85 5.24
C GLU A 53 -18.60 4.84 5.10
N PHE A 54 -18.00 3.79 4.54
CA PHE A 54 -16.56 3.75 4.28
C PHE A 54 -16.05 4.94 3.46
N PHE A 55 -16.85 5.46 2.52
CA PHE A 55 -16.47 6.59 1.67
C PHE A 55 -16.75 7.96 2.32
N SER A 56 -17.28 7.99 3.52
CA SER A 56 -17.49 9.21 4.30
C SER A 56 -16.23 9.65 5.05
N THR A 57 -16.20 10.93 5.45
CA THR A 57 -15.11 11.43 6.30
C THR A 57 -15.14 10.74 7.68
N ALA A 58 -16.32 10.44 8.21
CA ALA A 58 -16.48 9.75 9.49
C ALA A 58 -15.95 8.31 9.41
N GLY A 59 -16.31 7.57 8.35
CA GLY A 59 -15.79 6.22 8.10
C GLY A 59 -14.26 6.21 7.96
N GLN A 60 -13.69 7.15 7.20
CA GLN A 60 -12.23 7.23 7.07
C GLN A 60 -11.57 7.70 8.38
N THR A 61 -12.21 8.51 9.21
CA THR A 61 -11.68 8.81 10.55
C THR A 61 -11.58 7.55 11.40
N ALA A 62 -12.59 6.68 11.37
CA ALA A 62 -12.54 5.40 12.08
C ALA A 62 -11.43 4.48 11.55
N VAL A 63 -11.26 4.40 10.22
CA VAL A 63 -10.17 3.64 9.59
C VAL A 63 -8.80 4.16 10.03
N LEU A 64 -8.59 5.49 10.00
CA LEU A 64 -7.31 6.09 10.40
C LEU A 64 -7.00 5.88 11.88
N LYS A 65 -8.00 5.98 12.77
CA LYS A 65 -7.81 5.66 14.20
C LYS A 65 -7.31 4.23 14.38
N GLY A 66 -7.98 3.25 13.77
CA GLY A 66 -7.56 1.85 13.86
C GLY A 66 -6.14 1.62 13.33
N LYS A 67 -5.76 2.29 12.23
CA LYS A 67 -4.39 2.21 11.70
C LYS A 67 -3.35 2.87 12.62
N LEU A 68 -3.67 4.00 13.23
CA LEU A 68 -2.80 4.66 14.21
C LEU A 68 -2.62 3.81 15.46
N ASP A 69 -3.69 3.18 15.96
CA ASP A 69 -3.62 2.26 17.10
C ASP A 69 -2.68 1.06 16.79
N LEU A 70 -2.77 0.49 15.58
CA LEU A 70 -1.88 -0.59 15.15
C LEU A 70 -0.43 -0.12 14.95
N TYR A 71 -0.25 1.12 14.51
CA TYR A 71 1.07 1.75 14.39
C TYR A 71 1.72 1.94 15.77
N GLU A 72 0.97 2.44 16.75
CA GLU A 72 1.44 2.59 18.14
C GLU A 72 1.79 1.25 18.78
N GLN A 73 1.06 0.18 18.45
CA GLN A 73 1.37 -1.18 18.86
C GLN A 73 2.59 -1.78 18.15
N GLY A 74 3.12 -1.11 17.11
CA GLY A 74 4.25 -1.60 16.32
C GLY A 74 3.92 -2.77 15.40
N THR A 75 2.64 -3.04 15.12
CA THR A 75 2.15 -4.14 14.29
C THR A 75 1.81 -3.73 12.86
N GLU A 76 1.71 -2.42 12.61
CA GLU A 76 1.47 -1.86 11.28
C GLU A 76 2.29 -0.57 11.09
N VAL A 77 2.71 -0.30 9.85
CA VAL A 77 3.22 1.01 9.44
C VAL A 77 2.52 1.42 8.16
N PRO A 78 1.62 2.40 8.22
CA PRO A 78 0.90 2.92 7.07
C PRO A 78 1.52 4.23 6.56
N TRP A 79 1.57 4.40 5.24
CA TRP A 79 2.00 5.62 4.57
C TRP A 79 0.96 6.11 3.56
N PHE A 80 0.87 7.43 3.43
CA PHE A 80 0.24 8.04 2.27
C PHE A 80 1.27 8.44 1.22
N LEU A 81 0.92 8.17 -0.03
CA LEU A 81 1.53 8.78 -1.19
C LEU A 81 0.77 10.05 -1.53
N THR A 82 1.43 11.21 -1.49
CA THR A 82 0.78 12.50 -1.70
C THR A 82 1.48 13.34 -2.76
N ALA A 83 0.72 14.24 -3.41
CA ALA A 83 1.25 15.36 -4.16
C ALA A 83 0.54 16.63 -3.65
N GLY A 84 1.30 17.50 -2.97
CA GLY A 84 0.73 18.57 -2.16
C GLY A 84 -0.21 18.00 -1.09
N GLN A 85 -1.44 18.50 -1.03
CA GLN A 85 -2.46 18.01 -0.07
C GLN A 85 -3.29 16.84 -0.59
N LYS A 86 -3.08 16.41 -1.82
CA LYS A 86 -3.87 15.35 -2.45
C LYS A 86 -3.27 13.98 -2.14
N ILE A 87 -4.08 13.09 -1.55
CA ILE A 87 -3.72 11.69 -1.38
C ILE A 87 -3.92 10.97 -2.72
N LEU A 88 -2.86 10.31 -3.18
CA LEU A 88 -2.79 9.58 -4.44
C LEU A 88 -2.52 8.08 -4.26
N GLY A 89 -2.48 7.63 -3.03
CA GLY A 89 -2.30 6.22 -2.71
C GLY A 89 -2.04 6.00 -1.23
N MET A 90 -2.08 4.74 -0.85
CA MET A 90 -1.70 4.29 0.48
C MET A 90 -0.86 3.03 0.35
N ILE A 91 0.18 2.93 1.18
CA ILE A 91 1.02 1.75 1.28
C ILE A 91 1.12 1.39 2.75
N THR A 92 0.99 0.11 3.05
CA THR A 92 0.99 -0.37 4.43
C THR A 92 1.86 -1.61 4.55
N LEU A 93 2.71 -1.64 5.56
CA LEU A 93 3.28 -2.87 6.10
C LEU A 93 2.43 -3.29 7.30
N SER A 94 1.74 -4.40 7.20
CA SER A 94 0.83 -4.92 8.23
C SER A 94 1.27 -6.26 8.76
N GLY A 95 0.76 -6.65 9.94
CA GLY A 95 1.10 -7.92 10.56
C GLY A 95 2.61 -8.05 10.79
N ILE A 96 3.22 -6.99 11.31
CA ILE A 96 4.66 -6.98 11.61
C ILE A 96 4.94 -7.96 12.74
N VAL A 97 5.72 -8.98 12.43
CA VAL A 97 6.16 -10.00 13.40
C VAL A 97 7.64 -9.82 13.66
N ARG A 98 8.00 -9.68 14.95
CA ARG A 98 9.38 -9.58 15.42
C ARG A 98 9.94 -10.96 15.79
N GLY A 99 11.11 -11.00 16.41
CA GLY A 99 11.80 -12.23 16.80
C GLY A 99 12.40 -12.95 15.58
N PRO A 100 12.39 -14.28 15.52
CA PRO A 100 13.09 -15.01 14.45
C PRO A 100 12.43 -14.91 13.07
N PHE A 101 11.22 -14.36 12.96
CA PHE A 101 10.53 -14.23 11.66
C PHE A 101 10.83 -12.90 10.97
N LEU A 102 10.87 -11.77 11.68
CA LEU A 102 11.15 -10.42 11.17
C LEU A 102 10.45 -10.12 9.82
N ASN A 103 9.13 -10.33 9.79
CA ASN A 103 8.31 -10.28 8.58
C ASN A 103 7.19 -9.24 8.68
N ALA A 104 6.74 -8.74 7.52
CA ALA A 104 5.51 -7.98 7.35
C ALA A 104 4.83 -8.30 6.01
N ASN A 105 3.55 -7.94 5.90
CA ASN A 105 2.78 -8.03 4.67
C ASN A 105 2.64 -6.63 4.05
N LEU A 106 2.96 -6.52 2.77
CA LEU A 106 2.82 -5.30 1.98
C LEU A 106 1.47 -5.27 1.28
N GLY A 107 0.69 -4.22 1.55
CA GLY A 107 -0.51 -3.87 0.78
C GLY A 107 -0.40 -2.45 0.26
N TYR A 108 -0.94 -2.17 -0.93
CA TYR A 108 -0.94 -0.82 -1.51
C TYR A 108 -2.02 -0.64 -2.57
N TRP A 109 -2.42 0.62 -2.73
CA TRP A 109 -3.17 1.08 -3.88
C TRP A 109 -2.64 2.45 -4.33
N VAL A 110 -2.84 2.78 -5.59
CA VAL A 110 -2.54 4.10 -6.15
C VAL A 110 -3.74 4.63 -6.95
N ASP A 111 -3.87 5.94 -6.98
CA ASP A 111 -4.88 6.65 -7.77
C ASP A 111 -4.81 6.22 -9.24
N GLU A 112 -5.96 6.09 -9.89
CA GLU A 112 -6.07 5.71 -11.31
C GLU A 112 -5.18 6.58 -12.20
N LEU A 113 -5.11 7.88 -11.90
CA LEU A 113 -4.26 8.83 -12.60
C LEU A 113 -2.76 8.56 -12.48
N CYS A 114 -2.36 7.74 -11.51
CA CYS A 114 -0.97 7.35 -11.26
C CYS A 114 -0.60 5.99 -11.89
N THR A 115 -1.58 5.27 -12.47
CA THR A 115 -1.33 3.95 -13.06
C THR A 115 -0.45 4.04 -14.32
N GLY A 116 0.40 3.03 -14.52
CA GLY A 116 1.31 2.97 -15.67
C GLY A 116 2.49 3.94 -15.64
N LYS A 117 2.60 4.83 -14.64
CA LYS A 117 3.61 5.89 -14.54
C LYS A 117 4.79 5.56 -13.62
N GLY A 118 4.91 4.32 -13.17
CA GLY A 118 5.99 3.91 -12.26
C GLY A 118 5.80 4.32 -10.79
N VAL A 119 4.73 5.06 -10.47
CA VAL A 119 4.46 5.62 -9.13
C VAL A 119 4.39 4.54 -8.07
N ALA A 120 3.61 3.48 -8.30
CA ALA A 120 3.51 2.36 -7.38
C ALA A 120 4.87 1.66 -7.17
N SER A 121 5.64 1.44 -8.24
CA SER A 121 6.96 0.80 -8.14
C SER A 121 7.95 1.65 -7.34
N GLY A 122 7.95 2.97 -7.56
CA GLY A 122 8.81 3.90 -6.79
C GLY A 122 8.45 3.92 -5.31
N ALA A 123 7.15 3.97 -5.01
CA ALA A 123 6.66 3.97 -3.63
C ALA A 123 6.94 2.63 -2.92
N VAL A 124 6.72 1.49 -3.58
CA VAL A 124 7.05 0.17 -3.04
C VAL A 124 8.56 0.04 -2.80
N ALA A 125 9.41 0.50 -3.72
CA ALA A 125 10.86 0.46 -3.55
C ALA A 125 11.31 1.27 -2.33
N ALA A 126 10.74 2.46 -2.10
CA ALA A 126 11.02 3.27 -0.92
C ALA A 126 10.61 2.58 0.38
N VAL A 127 9.42 1.96 0.42
CA VAL A 127 8.95 1.21 1.60
C VAL A 127 9.83 -0.01 1.85
N VAL A 128 10.27 -0.70 0.81
CA VAL A 128 11.19 -1.84 0.93
C VAL A 128 12.52 -1.40 1.57
N SER A 129 13.09 -0.28 1.13
CA SER A 129 14.32 0.27 1.76
C SER A 129 14.08 0.61 3.23
N MET A 130 12.99 1.34 3.55
CA MET A 130 12.66 1.68 4.95
C MET A 130 12.40 0.44 5.80
N ALA A 131 11.85 -0.63 5.24
CA ALA A 131 11.62 -1.87 5.96
C ALA A 131 12.93 -2.54 6.39
N ALA A 132 13.95 -2.51 5.54
CA ALA A 132 15.29 -3.00 5.87
C ALA A 132 16.01 -2.06 6.84
N ASP A 133 16.12 -0.78 6.46
CA ASP A 133 17.05 0.17 7.09
C ASP A 133 16.50 0.75 8.41
N GLU A 134 15.20 1.01 8.47
CA GLU A 134 14.56 1.69 9.61
C GLU A 134 13.78 0.72 10.51
N LEU A 135 13.16 -0.31 9.92
CA LEU A 135 12.33 -1.24 10.66
C LEU A 135 13.05 -2.56 10.99
N GLY A 136 14.21 -2.83 10.38
CA GLY A 136 15.00 -4.05 10.61
C GLY A 136 14.22 -5.33 10.29
N LEU A 137 13.40 -5.29 9.24
CA LEU A 137 12.68 -6.48 8.77
C LEU A 137 13.56 -7.29 7.83
N HIS A 138 13.52 -8.61 8.00
CA HIS A 138 14.24 -9.55 7.14
C HIS A 138 13.45 -9.92 5.88
N ARG A 139 12.12 -9.87 5.96
CA ARG A 139 11.24 -10.33 4.89
C ARG A 139 10.03 -9.43 4.74
N ILE A 140 9.59 -9.23 3.50
CA ILE A 140 8.28 -8.68 3.16
C ILE A 140 7.56 -9.69 2.28
N GLN A 141 6.30 -9.95 2.60
CA GLN A 141 5.38 -10.73 1.77
C GLN A 141 4.33 -9.83 1.14
N ALA A 142 3.77 -10.25 0.01
CA ALA A 142 2.66 -9.59 -0.66
C ALA A 142 1.78 -10.64 -1.33
N ALA A 143 0.49 -10.37 -1.40
CA ALA A 143 -0.46 -11.20 -2.13
C ALA A 143 -1.21 -10.37 -3.16
N THR A 144 -1.45 -10.93 -4.34
CA THR A 144 -2.22 -10.29 -5.40
C THR A 144 -3.24 -11.27 -5.95
N LEU A 145 -4.40 -10.77 -6.38
CA LEU A 145 -5.33 -11.57 -7.18
C LEU A 145 -4.60 -12.15 -8.40
N ALA A 146 -4.94 -13.38 -8.78
CA ALA A 146 -4.29 -14.10 -9.88
C ALA A 146 -4.36 -13.32 -11.22
N HIS A 147 -5.42 -12.55 -11.43
CA HIS A 147 -5.64 -11.73 -12.64
C HIS A 147 -5.14 -10.28 -12.50
N ASN A 148 -4.58 -9.87 -11.36
CA ASN A 148 -4.02 -8.52 -11.18
C ASN A 148 -2.60 -8.43 -11.74
N ALA A 149 -2.48 -8.44 -13.06
CA ALA A 149 -1.19 -8.37 -13.76
C ALA A 149 -0.41 -7.08 -13.42
N ALA A 150 -1.11 -5.96 -13.19
CA ALA A 150 -0.49 -4.68 -12.87
C ALA A 150 0.26 -4.75 -11.52
N SER A 151 -0.39 -5.24 -10.46
CA SER A 151 0.25 -5.39 -9.15
C SER A 151 1.40 -6.41 -9.20
N GLN A 152 1.22 -7.53 -9.90
CA GLN A 152 2.30 -8.51 -10.07
C GLN A 152 3.53 -7.91 -10.78
N ALA A 153 3.32 -7.04 -11.78
CA ALA A 153 4.41 -6.34 -12.46
C ALA A 153 5.14 -5.36 -11.54
N VAL A 154 4.42 -4.65 -10.67
CA VAL A 154 5.02 -3.77 -9.64
C VAL A 154 5.89 -4.59 -8.70
N LEU A 155 5.39 -5.69 -8.14
CA LEU A 155 6.13 -6.56 -7.22
C LEU A 155 7.39 -7.12 -7.86
N LYS A 156 7.30 -7.65 -9.09
CA LYS A 156 8.46 -8.17 -9.83
C LYS A 156 9.54 -7.10 -10.04
N ARG A 157 9.14 -5.88 -10.48
CA ARG A 157 10.09 -4.76 -10.65
C ARG A 157 10.73 -4.32 -9.34
N SER A 158 10.01 -4.50 -8.22
CA SER A 158 10.51 -4.21 -6.88
C SER A 158 11.28 -5.38 -6.24
N GLY A 159 11.65 -6.40 -7.03
CA GLY A 159 12.51 -7.51 -6.58
C GLY A 159 11.80 -8.57 -5.74
N PHE A 160 10.47 -8.64 -5.81
CA PHE A 160 9.72 -9.71 -5.17
C PHE A 160 9.72 -10.97 -6.05
N GLU A 161 9.89 -12.12 -5.42
CA GLU A 161 9.82 -13.45 -6.02
C GLU A 161 8.46 -14.09 -5.73
N ARG A 162 7.91 -14.80 -6.72
CA ARG A 162 6.69 -15.59 -6.53
C ARG A 162 7.00 -16.83 -5.72
N ILE A 163 6.24 -17.11 -4.67
CA ILE A 163 6.42 -18.29 -3.80
C ILE A 163 5.29 -19.31 -3.92
N GLY A 164 4.14 -18.94 -4.50
CA GLY A 164 3.06 -19.90 -4.65
C GLY A 164 1.73 -19.27 -5.00
N VAL A 165 0.68 -20.09 -4.89
CA VAL A 165 -0.72 -19.68 -4.99
C VAL A 165 -1.43 -20.18 -3.74
N ALA A 166 -2.23 -19.33 -3.12
CA ALA A 166 -3.10 -19.66 -1.99
C ALA A 166 -4.55 -19.64 -2.47
N PRO A 167 -5.24 -20.80 -2.51
CA PRO A 167 -6.66 -20.86 -2.86
C PRO A 167 -7.53 -20.20 -1.78
N SER A 168 -8.60 -19.52 -2.20
CA SER A 168 -9.60 -18.89 -1.33
C SER A 168 -8.95 -18.07 -0.19
N TYR A 169 -7.98 -17.24 -0.53
CA TYR A 169 -7.07 -16.60 0.44
C TYR A 169 -7.65 -15.37 1.12
N LEU A 170 -8.25 -14.47 0.33
CA LEU A 170 -8.88 -13.23 0.83
C LEU A 170 -10.25 -13.02 0.19
N GLN A 171 -11.14 -12.40 0.95
CA GLN A 171 -12.45 -11.99 0.45
C GLN A 171 -12.32 -10.63 -0.24
N ILE A 172 -12.37 -10.63 -1.58
CA ILE A 172 -12.28 -9.44 -2.44
C ILE A 172 -13.58 -9.32 -3.24
N ALA A 173 -14.14 -8.12 -3.33
CA ALA A 173 -15.42 -7.86 -4.00
C ALA A 173 -16.56 -8.78 -3.51
N GLY A 174 -16.51 -9.21 -2.24
CA GLY A 174 -17.52 -10.07 -1.62
C GLY A 174 -17.29 -11.58 -1.80
N GLU A 175 -16.26 -12.01 -2.53
CA GLU A 175 -15.97 -13.42 -2.79
C GLU A 175 -14.59 -13.85 -2.30
N TRP A 176 -14.44 -15.09 -1.82
CA TRP A 176 -13.14 -15.68 -1.51
C TRP A 176 -12.39 -15.99 -2.79
N GLN A 177 -11.23 -15.37 -2.97
CA GLN A 177 -10.47 -15.44 -4.21
C GLN A 177 -9.05 -15.94 -4.01
N ASP A 178 -8.54 -16.65 -5.03
CA ASP A 178 -7.18 -17.15 -5.06
C ASP A 178 -6.19 -16.02 -5.23
N HIS A 179 -5.07 -16.10 -4.51
CA HIS A 179 -4.00 -15.11 -4.59
C HIS A 179 -2.67 -15.74 -4.98
N VAL A 180 -1.92 -15.02 -5.79
CA VAL A 180 -0.50 -15.30 -6.03
C VAL A 180 0.29 -14.64 -4.89
N LEU A 181 1.10 -15.44 -4.20
CA LEU A 181 1.94 -15.01 -3.10
C LEU A 181 3.34 -14.65 -3.58
N PHE A 182 3.85 -13.56 -3.07
CA PHE A 182 5.18 -13.04 -3.34
C PHE A 182 5.93 -12.80 -2.03
N GLN A 183 7.25 -12.85 -2.11
CA GLN A 183 8.14 -12.44 -1.02
C GLN A 183 9.33 -11.67 -1.54
N ARG A 184 9.93 -10.87 -0.66
CA ARG A 184 11.26 -10.30 -0.84
C ARG A 184 12.07 -10.47 0.45
N ILE A 185 13.24 -11.10 0.33
CA ILE A 185 14.22 -11.18 1.42
C ILE A 185 15.08 -9.91 1.33
N LEU A 186 15.29 -9.25 2.48
CA LEU A 186 15.95 -7.96 2.54
C LEU A 186 17.43 -8.09 2.90
N PHE A 187 17.80 -9.03 3.76
CA PHE A 187 19.16 -9.38 4.15
C PHE A 187 19.26 -10.81 4.68
#